data_c56d996732d55937b0432bd8451a4879
#
_entry.id   c56d996732d55937b0432bd8451a4879
#
_cell.length_a   1.000
_cell.length_b   1.000
_cell.length_c   1.000
_cell.angle_alpha   90.00
_cell.angle_beta   90.00
_cell.angle_gamma   90.00
#
_symmetry.space_group_name_H-M   'P 1'
#
loop_
_entity.id
_entity.type
_entity.pdbx_description
1 polymer ?
#
loop_
_entity_poly.entity_id
_entity_poly.type
_entity_poly.pdbx_seq_one_letter_code
_entity_poly.pdbx_strand_id
1 'polypeptide(L)' 'MATVTFSAADDLLYAYLAGEIDHDAAQNLRIQLDDALLARTPKTLVLDLGGVG' A
#
# COMPACT_ATOMS: atom_id res chain seq x y z
N MET A 1 7.98 11.83 5.52
CA MET A 1 8.27 10.43 5.17
C MET A 1 6.98 9.62 5.20
N ALA A 2 6.78 8.80 4.20
CA ALA A 2 5.57 7.98 4.12
C ALA A 2 5.92 6.50 4.29
N THR A 3 4.97 5.75 4.84
CA THR A 3 5.12 4.32 5.06
C THR A 3 3.89 3.58 4.56
N VAL A 4 4.06 2.31 4.24
CA VAL A 4 2.96 1.42 3.92
C VAL A 4 3.12 0.13 4.71
N THR A 5 2.01 -0.33 5.28
CA THR A 5 1.95 -1.58 6.03
C THR A 5 0.92 -2.48 5.35
N PHE A 6 1.30 -3.73 5.11
CA PHE A 6 0.42 -4.68 4.44
C PHE A 6 -0.13 -5.72 5.39
N SER A 7 -1.37 -6.10 5.16
CA SER A 7 -2.00 -7.22 5.84
C SER A 7 -2.79 -8.01 4.79
N ALA A 8 -2.67 -9.31 4.80
CA ALA A 8 -3.34 -10.16 3.81
C ALA A 8 -4.20 -11.22 4.51
N ALA A 9 -5.38 -11.45 3.95
CA ALA A 9 -6.29 -12.51 4.41
C ALA A 9 -7.09 -13.01 3.21
N ASP A 10 -7.02 -14.31 2.94
CA ASP A 10 -7.68 -14.95 1.80
C ASP A 10 -7.26 -14.26 0.48
N ASP A 11 -8.23 -13.74 -0.27
CA ASP A 11 -7.97 -13.06 -1.54
C ASP A 11 -7.92 -11.53 -1.39
N LEU A 12 -7.82 -11.03 -0.15
CA LEU A 12 -7.81 -9.59 0.13
C LEU A 12 -6.42 -9.13 0.56
N LEU A 13 -5.96 -8.05 -0.02
CA LEU A 13 -4.76 -7.35 0.43
C LEU A 13 -5.17 -5.98 0.97
N TYR A 14 -4.81 -5.72 2.21
CA TYR A 14 -5.07 -4.45 2.89
C TYR A 14 -3.76 -3.68 3.00
N ALA A 15 -3.74 -2.46 2.50
CA ALA A 15 -2.56 -1.59 2.57
C ALA A 15 -2.90 -0.32 3.35
N TYR A 16 -2.23 -0.12 4.47
CA TYR A 16 -2.39 1.08 5.30
C TYR A 16 -1.25 2.03 5.02
N LEU A 17 -1.58 3.22 4.55
CA LEU A 17 -0.61 4.27 4.23
C LEU A 17 -0.62 5.35 5.31
N ALA A 18 0.56 5.82 5.68
CA ALA A 18 0.70 6.83 6.73
C ALA A 18 1.81 7.81 6.39
N GLY A 19 1.74 9.00 6.96
CA GLY A 19 2.75 10.04 6.81
C GLY A 19 2.46 11.01 5.69
N GLU A 20 3.47 11.76 5.29
CA GLU A 20 3.37 12.72 4.20
C GLU A 20 3.75 12.06 2.89
N ILE A 21 2.87 12.17 1.90
CA ILE A 21 3.11 11.60 0.58
C ILE A 21 3.47 12.73 -0.38
N ASP A 22 4.76 12.91 -0.60
CA ASP A 22 5.27 13.80 -1.64
C ASP A 22 5.51 13.01 -2.93
N HIS A 23 6.10 13.65 -3.92
CA HIS A 23 6.33 13.03 -5.22
C HIS A 23 7.21 11.79 -5.13
N ASP A 24 8.30 11.88 -4.39
CA ASP A 24 9.23 10.74 -4.23
C ASP A 24 8.61 9.60 -3.44
N ALA A 25 7.89 9.94 -2.37
CA ALA A 25 7.19 8.94 -1.56
C ALA A 25 6.12 8.23 -2.38
N ALA A 26 5.38 8.96 -3.22
CA ALA A 26 4.36 8.37 -4.07
C ALA A 26 4.94 7.33 -5.03
N GLN A 27 6.11 7.60 -5.62
CA GLN A 27 6.78 6.65 -6.50
C GLN A 27 7.21 5.40 -5.75
N ASN A 28 7.78 5.55 -4.56
CA ASN A 28 8.19 4.42 -3.73
C ASN A 28 7.00 3.57 -3.29
N LEU A 29 5.91 4.21 -2.88
CA LEU A 29 4.69 3.50 -2.49
C LEU A 29 4.11 2.72 -3.66
N ARG A 30 4.12 3.30 -4.85
CA ARG A 30 3.64 2.62 -6.05
C ARG A 30 4.42 1.35 -6.34
N ILE A 31 5.76 1.43 -6.23
CA ILE A 31 6.63 0.26 -6.44
C ILE A 31 6.30 -0.82 -5.42
N GLN A 32 6.16 -0.46 -4.14
CA GLN A 32 5.84 -1.41 -3.09
C GLN A 32 4.46 -2.06 -3.30
N LEU A 33 3.47 -1.27 -3.72
CA LEU A 33 2.14 -1.78 -4.02
C LEU A 33 2.17 -2.73 -5.22
N ASP A 34 2.87 -2.38 -6.28
CA ASP A 34 3.00 -3.23 -7.46
C ASP A 34 3.68 -4.56 -7.11
N ASP A 35 4.75 -4.52 -6.32
CA ASP A 35 5.45 -5.73 -5.89
C ASP A 35 4.53 -6.62 -5.04
N ALA A 36 3.76 -6.04 -4.14
CA ALA A 36 2.83 -6.79 -3.30
C ALA A 36 1.71 -7.43 -4.13
N LEU A 37 1.20 -6.72 -5.12
CA LEU A 37 0.17 -7.24 -6.01
C LEU A 37 0.69 -8.39 -6.87
N LEU A 38 1.92 -8.30 -7.37
CA LEU A 38 2.53 -9.36 -8.14
C LEU A 38 2.80 -10.61 -7.30
N ALA A 39 3.20 -10.42 -6.04
CA ALA A 39 3.53 -11.52 -5.15
C ALA A 39 2.30 -12.27 -4.67
N ARG A 40 1.17 -11.58 -4.46
CA ARG A 40 -0.02 -12.17 -3.85
C ARG A 40 -1.20 -12.35 -4.78
N THR A 41 -1.25 -11.59 -5.87
CA THR A 41 -2.36 -11.60 -6.84
C THR A 41 -3.74 -11.61 -6.17
N PRO A 42 -4.02 -10.65 -5.26
CA PRO A 42 -5.29 -10.63 -4.55
C PRO A 42 -6.43 -10.26 -5.49
N LYS A 43 -7.64 -10.72 -5.15
CA LYS A 43 -8.85 -10.32 -5.87
C LYS A 43 -9.33 -8.94 -5.46
N THR A 44 -9.02 -8.53 -4.23
CA THR A 44 -9.45 -7.25 -3.70
C THR A 44 -8.27 -6.56 -3.03
N LEU A 45 -8.06 -5.30 -3.38
CA LEU A 45 -7.07 -4.44 -2.75
C LEU A 45 -7.81 -3.32 -2.01
N VAL A 46 -7.53 -3.17 -0.72
CA VAL A 46 -8.06 -2.08 0.08
C VAL A 46 -6.93 -1.13 0.41
N LEU A 47 -7.08 0.13 0.03
CA LEU A 47 -6.12 1.19 0.37
C LEU A 47 -6.70 2.04 1.49
N ASP A 48 -6.04 2.02 2.64
CA ASP A 48 -6.44 2.82 3.79
C ASP A 48 -5.52 4.03 3.89
N LEU A 49 -6.07 5.21 3.67
CA LEU A 49 -5.34 6.48 3.70
C LEU A 49 -5.54 7.23 5.02
N GLY A 50 -6.06 6.57 6.04
CA GLY A 50 -6.37 7.20 7.31
C GLY A 50 -5.16 7.80 8.04
N GLY A 51 -3.95 7.32 7.74
CA GLY A 51 -2.72 7.84 8.32
C GLY A 51 -2.02 8.91 7.48
N VAL A 52 -2.58 9.29 6.34
CA VAL A 52 -1.99 10.29 5.45
C VAL A 52 -2.34 11.69 5.94
N GLY A 53 -1.30 12.49 6.14
CA GLY A 53 -1.45 13.86 6.63
C GLY A 53 -1.62 14.90 5.51
#